data_c3bd84df22a67721ea9432630c226365
#
_entry.id   c3bd84df22a67721ea9432630c226365
#
_cell.length_a   1.000
_cell.length_b   1.000
_cell.length_c   1.000
_cell.angle_alpha   90.00
_cell.angle_beta   90.00
_cell.angle_gamma   90.00
#
_symmetry.space_group_name_H-M   'P 1'
#
loop_
_entity.id
_entity.type
_entity.pdbx_description
1 polymer ?
#
loop_
_entity_poly.entity_id
_entity_poly.type
_entity_poly.pdbx_seq_one_letter_code
_entity_poly.pdbx_strand_id
1 'polypeptide(L)'
;LSFIIATIICITIKKRSSRSFIRGTCWLMGLFLIYSSYTVWERHSTWDYSFPGPGITVTVPSKQWVANIVKQGPTLVTRDAHAILAIVAFSQNEVGVHSIEELTATQNGTAEMHVCDVQGFACAYQEGVQTMSDGKVRHAIFMTLLDNTNLIQVGAAIDPDYLDEYQEEVMKMMLSARQ
;
A
#
# COMPACT_ATOMS: atom_id res chain seq x y z
N LEU A 1 11.02 10.69 -22.94
CA LEU A 1 12.21 11.52 -22.62
C LEU A 1 13.50 10.71 -22.67
N SER A 2 13.55 9.50 -22.08
CA SER A 2 14.74 8.63 -22.03
C SER A 2 15.27 8.23 -23.39
N PHE A 3 14.41 8.01 -24.38
CA PHE A 3 14.81 7.64 -25.75
C PHE A 3 15.51 8.78 -26.50
N ILE A 4 15.07 10.02 -26.27
CA ILE A 4 15.65 11.22 -26.90
C ILE A 4 17.05 11.48 -26.34
N ILE A 5 17.25 11.33 -25.04
CA ILE A 5 18.56 11.50 -24.38
C ILE A 5 19.54 10.44 -24.86
N ALA A 6 19.11 9.17 -24.97
CA ALA A 6 19.95 8.09 -25.50
C ALA A 6 20.38 8.35 -26.95
N THR A 7 19.50 8.86 -27.79
CA THR A 7 19.79 9.18 -29.20
C THR A 7 20.77 10.35 -29.32
N ILE A 8 20.63 11.40 -28.50
CA ILE A 8 21.55 12.56 -28.48
C ILE A 8 22.94 12.12 -28.04
N ILE A 9 23.05 11.27 -27.00
CA ILE A 9 24.34 10.74 -26.53
C ILE A 9 25.00 9.91 -27.62
N CYS A 10 24.29 9.04 -28.34
CA CYS A 10 24.84 8.25 -29.44
C CYS A 10 25.35 9.10 -30.62
N ILE A 11 24.67 10.20 -30.94
CA ILE A 11 25.06 11.12 -32.02
C ILE A 11 26.32 11.91 -31.66
N THR A 12 26.43 12.32 -30.39
CA THR A 12 27.59 13.10 -29.91
C THR A 12 28.87 12.24 -29.82
N ILE A 13 28.74 10.95 -29.53
CA ILE A 13 29.85 10.00 -29.43
C ILE A 13 30.47 9.67 -30.79
N LYS A 14 29.68 9.74 -31.87
CA LYS A 14 30.20 9.45 -33.25
C LYS A 14 31.30 10.39 -33.69
N LYS A 15 31.50 11.52 -33.01
CA LYS A 15 32.47 12.57 -33.36
C LYS A 15 33.81 12.52 -32.63
N ARG A 16 33.95 11.62 -31.62
CA ARG A 16 35.21 11.52 -30.82
C ARG A 16 35.55 10.06 -30.56
N SER A 17 36.30 9.49 -31.47
CA SER A 17 36.74 8.08 -31.42
C SER A 17 37.77 7.80 -30.34
N SER A 18 37.35 7.12 -29.29
CA SER A 18 38.21 6.19 -28.57
C SER A 18 37.33 4.94 -28.24
N ARG A 19 37.76 3.76 -28.70
CA ARG A 19 37.05 2.49 -28.46
C ARG A 19 36.79 2.20 -27.00
N SER A 20 37.63 2.71 -26.09
CA SER A 20 37.45 2.60 -24.64
C SER A 20 36.31 3.47 -24.11
N PHE A 21 36.11 4.67 -24.68
CA PHE A 21 35.02 5.57 -24.27
C PHE A 21 33.66 5.00 -24.68
N ILE A 22 33.56 4.45 -25.87
CA ILE A 22 32.32 3.80 -26.35
C ILE A 22 31.96 2.60 -25.48
N ARG A 23 32.95 1.76 -25.12
CA ARG A 23 32.72 0.63 -24.20
C ARG A 23 32.22 1.09 -22.81
N GLY A 24 32.84 2.11 -22.23
CA GLY A 24 32.42 2.66 -20.93
C GLY A 24 30.99 3.20 -20.95
N THR A 25 30.62 3.91 -22.03
CA THR A 25 29.28 4.48 -22.17
C THR A 25 28.22 3.38 -22.36
N CYS A 26 28.52 2.32 -23.12
CA CYS A 26 27.62 1.17 -23.26
C CYS A 26 27.40 0.45 -21.93
N TRP A 27 28.43 0.29 -21.10
CA TRP A 27 28.31 -0.30 -19.77
C TRP A 27 27.43 0.54 -18.85
N LEU A 28 27.63 1.87 -18.82
CA LEU A 28 26.79 2.78 -18.00
C LEU A 28 25.33 2.78 -18.45
N MET A 29 25.07 2.76 -19.77
CA MET A 29 23.71 2.63 -20.28
C MET A 29 23.09 1.27 -19.92
N GLY A 30 23.86 0.19 -20.00
CA GLY A 30 23.40 -1.13 -19.58
C GLY A 30 23.02 -1.18 -18.10
N LEU A 31 23.85 -0.64 -17.23
CA LEU A 31 23.58 -0.54 -15.79
C LEU A 31 22.35 0.34 -15.51
N PHE A 32 22.19 1.45 -16.22
CA PHE A 32 21.03 2.33 -16.06
C PHE A 32 19.73 1.62 -16.50
N LEU A 33 19.77 0.86 -17.62
CA LEU A 33 18.61 0.09 -18.07
C LEU A 33 18.25 -1.04 -17.09
N ILE A 34 19.24 -1.73 -16.54
CA ILE A 34 19.03 -2.76 -15.52
C ILE A 34 18.41 -2.14 -14.27
N TYR A 35 18.96 -1.02 -13.79
CA TYR A 35 18.44 -0.32 -12.61
C TYR A 35 17.02 0.19 -12.83
N SER A 36 16.73 0.84 -13.96
CA SER A 36 15.39 1.33 -14.27
C SER A 36 14.37 0.19 -14.45
N SER A 37 14.79 -0.92 -15.07
CA SER A 37 13.94 -2.11 -15.17
C SER A 37 13.65 -2.74 -13.80
N TYR A 38 14.66 -2.79 -12.94
CA TYR A 38 14.50 -3.28 -11.57
C TYR A 38 13.54 -2.41 -10.75
N THR A 39 13.67 -1.08 -10.80
CA THR A 39 12.77 -0.17 -10.08
C THR A 39 11.34 -0.24 -10.59
N VAL A 40 11.13 -0.37 -11.90
CA VAL A 40 9.79 -0.59 -12.48
C VAL A 40 9.23 -1.94 -12.03
N TRP A 41 10.03 -3.00 -12.06
CA TRP A 41 9.59 -4.32 -11.61
C TRP A 41 9.24 -4.32 -10.11
N GLU A 42 10.03 -3.67 -9.27
CA GLU A 42 9.80 -3.56 -7.84
C GLU A 42 8.48 -2.83 -7.51
N ARG A 43 8.16 -1.77 -8.27
CA ARG A 43 6.92 -1.00 -8.13
C ARG A 43 5.67 -1.74 -8.62
N HIS A 44 5.81 -2.68 -9.56
CA HIS A 44 4.66 -3.37 -10.17
C HIS A 44 4.56 -4.86 -9.81
N SER A 45 5.45 -5.36 -8.94
CA SER A 45 5.41 -6.76 -8.49
C SER A 45 4.43 -6.90 -7.34
N THR A 46 3.27 -7.47 -7.60
CA THR A 46 2.28 -7.82 -6.57
C THR A 46 2.68 -9.11 -5.84
N TRP A 47 2.30 -9.23 -4.58
CA TRP A 47 2.46 -10.42 -3.78
C TRP A 47 1.36 -10.52 -2.72
N ASP A 48 1.08 -11.72 -2.24
CA ASP A 48 0.05 -11.95 -1.24
C ASP A 48 0.68 -12.01 0.15
N TYR A 49 0.02 -11.36 1.11
CA TYR A 49 0.38 -11.42 2.52
C TYR A 49 -0.80 -11.86 3.37
N SER A 50 -0.60 -12.97 4.11
CA SER A 50 -1.61 -13.48 5.05
C SER A 50 -1.29 -12.97 6.44
N PHE A 51 -2.23 -12.24 7.04
CA PHE A 51 -2.12 -11.75 8.41
C PHE A 51 -2.37 -12.91 9.37
N PRO A 52 -1.37 -13.31 10.18
CA PRO A 52 -1.55 -14.32 11.20
C PRO A 52 -2.51 -13.83 12.29
N GLY A 53 -3.45 -14.67 12.69
CA GLY A 53 -4.50 -14.36 13.65
C GLY A 53 -5.85 -14.14 12.97
N PRO A 54 -6.09 -13.05 12.23
CA PRO A 54 -7.35 -12.86 11.50
C PRO A 54 -7.61 -13.88 10.38
N GLY A 55 -6.57 -14.51 9.85
CA GLY A 55 -6.68 -15.41 8.69
C GLY A 55 -7.00 -14.68 7.39
N ILE A 56 -6.76 -13.37 7.34
CA ILE A 56 -7.01 -12.52 6.18
C ILE A 56 -5.77 -12.40 5.32
N THR A 57 -5.94 -12.60 4.03
CA THR A 57 -4.90 -12.40 3.01
C THR A 57 -5.23 -11.15 2.20
N VAL A 58 -4.25 -10.30 1.97
CA VAL A 58 -4.34 -9.15 1.08
C VAL A 58 -3.32 -9.25 -0.04
N THR A 59 -3.66 -8.70 -1.21
CA THR A 59 -2.72 -8.58 -2.32
C THR A 59 -1.98 -7.26 -2.20
N VAL A 60 -0.67 -7.34 -1.96
CA VAL A 60 0.21 -6.19 -1.80
C VAL A 60 0.67 -5.72 -3.18
N PRO A 61 0.45 -4.45 -3.56
CA PRO A 61 0.59 -3.97 -4.94
C PRO A 61 2.04 -3.76 -5.38
N SER A 62 2.97 -3.66 -4.44
CA SER A 62 4.38 -3.43 -4.76
C SER A 62 5.32 -4.01 -3.70
N LYS A 63 6.61 -4.18 -4.05
CA LYS A 63 7.67 -4.58 -3.11
C LYS A 63 8.21 -3.43 -2.26
N GLN A 64 7.64 -2.24 -2.37
CA GLN A 64 7.90 -1.15 -1.43
C GLN A 64 7.31 -1.44 -0.05
N TRP A 65 6.26 -2.26 0.00
CA TRP A 65 5.67 -2.74 1.24
C TRP A 65 6.44 -3.93 1.81
N VAL A 66 6.67 -3.89 3.10
CA VAL A 66 7.34 -4.96 3.84
C VAL A 66 6.51 -5.35 5.05
N ALA A 67 6.48 -6.65 5.33
CA ALA A 67 5.84 -7.13 6.55
C ALA A 67 6.72 -6.80 7.76
N ASN A 68 6.10 -6.26 8.80
CA ASN A 68 6.74 -5.95 10.07
C ASN A 68 5.90 -6.51 11.23
N ILE A 69 6.54 -6.91 12.29
CA ILE A 69 5.88 -7.39 13.50
C ILE A 69 6.14 -6.37 14.59
N VAL A 70 5.10 -5.60 14.93
CA VAL A 70 5.13 -4.67 16.05
C VAL A 70 4.43 -5.28 17.27
N LYS A 71 4.51 -4.62 18.44
CA LYS A 71 3.87 -5.13 19.67
C LYS A 71 2.35 -5.34 19.54
N GLN A 72 1.70 -4.58 18.67
CA GLN A 72 0.26 -4.64 18.42
C GLN A 72 -0.14 -5.73 17.41
N GLY A 73 0.82 -6.39 16.80
CA GLY A 73 0.59 -7.44 15.81
C GLY A 73 1.32 -7.21 14.48
N PRO A 74 1.07 -8.06 13.49
CA PRO A 74 1.67 -7.93 12.18
C PRO A 74 1.11 -6.72 11.42
N THR A 75 1.99 -6.01 10.74
CA THR A 75 1.67 -4.84 9.93
C THR A 75 2.39 -4.90 8.60
N LEU A 76 1.85 -4.24 7.59
CA LEU A 76 2.55 -3.89 6.36
C LEU A 76 2.97 -2.42 6.44
N VAL A 77 4.23 -2.14 6.14
CA VAL A 77 4.80 -0.79 6.19
C VAL A 77 5.57 -0.54 4.91
N THR A 78 5.49 0.66 4.35
CA THR A 78 6.36 1.04 3.25
C THR A 78 7.81 1.17 3.72
N ARG A 79 8.80 0.90 2.85
CA ARG A 79 10.23 0.93 3.22
C ARG A 79 10.69 2.29 3.71
N ASP A 80 10.06 3.36 3.27
CA ASP A 80 10.28 4.74 3.70
C ASP A 80 9.48 5.15 4.95
N ALA A 81 8.61 4.22 5.44
CA ALA A 81 7.76 4.38 6.61
C ALA A 81 6.70 5.51 6.51
N HIS A 82 6.32 5.92 5.29
CA HIS A 82 5.29 6.93 5.07
C HIS A 82 3.87 6.38 5.06
N ALA A 83 3.70 5.06 4.86
CA ALA A 83 2.41 4.41 4.96
C ALA A 83 2.49 3.11 5.76
N ILE A 84 1.43 2.81 6.51
CA ILE A 84 1.29 1.60 7.32
C ILE A 84 -0.12 1.04 7.15
N LEU A 85 -0.26 -0.28 7.14
CA LEU A 85 -1.53 -1.00 7.16
C LEU A 85 -1.48 -2.10 8.22
N ALA A 86 -2.53 -2.19 9.03
CA ALA A 86 -2.69 -3.18 10.08
C ALA A 86 -4.07 -3.82 10.01
N ILE A 87 -4.19 -5.09 10.42
CA ILE A 87 -5.46 -5.80 10.47
C ILE A 87 -5.64 -6.40 11.87
N VAL A 88 -6.82 -6.19 12.44
CA VAL A 88 -7.22 -6.75 13.74
C VAL A 88 -8.58 -7.41 13.58
N ALA A 89 -8.76 -8.60 14.15
CA ALA A 89 -10.04 -9.29 14.18
C ALA A 89 -10.60 -9.34 15.61
N PHE A 90 -11.91 -9.18 15.71
CA PHE A 90 -12.68 -9.29 16.93
C PHE A 90 -13.82 -10.27 16.72
N SER A 91 -14.26 -10.96 17.76
CA SER A 91 -15.51 -11.71 17.71
C SER A 91 -16.70 -10.73 17.66
N GLN A 92 -17.65 -10.92 16.76
CA GLN A 92 -18.87 -10.11 16.70
C GLN A 92 -19.63 -10.12 18.02
N ASN A 93 -19.65 -11.26 18.71
CA ASN A 93 -20.32 -11.39 20.02
C ASN A 93 -19.67 -10.55 21.12
N GLU A 94 -18.35 -10.30 21.04
CA GLU A 94 -17.65 -9.46 22.03
C GLU A 94 -17.87 -7.97 21.77
N VAL A 95 -18.03 -7.59 20.51
CA VAL A 95 -18.21 -6.19 20.10
C VAL A 95 -19.69 -5.79 20.08
N GLY A 96 -20.60 -6.77 19.90
CA GLY A 96 -22.04 -6.54 19.83
C GLY A 96 -22.48 -5.84 18.54
N VAL A 97 -21.72 -5.99 17.46
CA VAL A 97 -22.03 -5.45 16.12
C VAL A 97 -22.19 -6.62 15.16
N HIS A 98 -23.36 -6.72 14.56
CA HIS A 98 -23.72 -7.84 13.69
C HIS A 98 -24.06 -7.41 12.25
N SER A 99 -24.13 -6.10 11.98
CA SER A 99 -24.36 -5.57 10.64
C SER A 99 -23.62 -4.23 10.42
N ILE A 100 -23.44 -3.89 9.14
CA ILE A 100 -22.87 -2.59 8.75
C ILE A 100 -23.80 -1.43 9.16
N GLU A 101 -25.11 -1.64 9.12
CA GLU A 101 -26.11 -0.66 9.55
C GLU A 101 -26.00 -0.36 11.05
N GLU A 102 -25.79 -1.39 11.89
CA GLU A 102 -25.55 -1.21 13.33
C GLU A 102 -24.24 -0.44 13.58
N LEU A 103 -23.18 -0.76 12.82
CA LEU A 103 -21.89 -0.05 12.88
C LEU A 103 -22.09 1.42 12.56
N THR A 104 -22.78 1.73 11.45
CA THR A 104 -23.04 3.11 11.04
C THR A 104 -23.92 3.88 12.03
N ALA A 105 -24.89 3.21 12.65
CA ALA A 105 -25.78 3.82 13.65
C ALA A 105 -25.06 4.13 14.98
N THR A 106 -24.03 3.36 15.34
CA THR A 106 -23.26 3.55 16.58
C THR A 106 -22.16 4.60 16.45
N GLN A 107 -21.75 4.94 15.25
CA GLN A 107 -20.74 5.97 15.03
C GLN A 107 -21.36 7.37 15.05
N ASN A 108 -21.22 8.05 16.19
CA ASN A 108 -21.58 9.47 16.35
C ASN A 108 -20.55 10.43 15.69
N GLY A 109 -19.77 9.97 14.73
CA GLY A 109 -18.68 10.73 14.10
C GLY A 109 -19.12 11.56 12.91
N THR A 110 -18.39 12.62 12.64
CA THR A 110 -18.58 13.51 11.47
C THR A 110 -18.00 12.92 10.17
N ALA A 111 -17.32 11.76 10.22
CA ALA A 111 -16.74 11.11 9.06
C ALA A 111 -17.81 10.37 8.26
N GLU A 112 -17.85 10.63 6.97
CA GLU A 112 -18.75 9.93 6.05
C GLU A 112 -18.33 8.47 5.90
N MET A 113 -19.29 7.56 6.05
CA MET A 113 -19.05 6.13 5.88
C MET A 113 -19.47 5.69 4.49
N HIS A 114 -18.58 5.02 3.79
CA HIS A 114 -18.78 4.50 2.45
C HIS A 114 -18.95 2.98 2.49
N VAL A 115 -20.02 2.48 1.90
CA VAL A 115 -20.21 1.03 1.72
C VAL A 115 -19.29 0.57 0.60
N CYS A 116 -18.67 -0.59 0.77
CA CYS A 116 -17.75 -1.17 -0.20
C CYS A 116 -18.16 -2.62 -0.54
N ASP A 117 -17.53 -3.17 -1.56
CA ASP A 117 -17.71 -4.56 -1.99
C ASP A 117 -16.37 -5.28 -1.86
N VAL A 118 -16.32 -6.24 -0.93
CA VAL A 118 -15.16 -7.12 -0.71
C VAL A 118 -15.67 -8.54 -0.67
N GLN A 119 -15.12 -9.40 -1.50
CA GLN A 119 -15.60 -10.75 -1.69
C GLN A 119 -15.75 -11.53 -0.39
N GLY A 120 -16.98 -11.93 -0.05
CA GLY A 120 -17.29 -12.70 1.15
C GLY A 120 -17.51 -11.89 2.42
N PHE A 121 -17.47 -10.55 2.36
CA PHE A 121 -17.65 -9.67 3.52
C PHE A 121 -18.68 -8.58 3.24
N ALA A 122 -19.51 -8.28 4.24
CA ALA A 122 -20.16 -6.97 4.29
C ALA A 122 -19.11 -5.94 4.70
N CYS A 123 -19.04 -4.83 3.98
CA CYS A 123 -17.90 -3.90 4.04
C CYS A 123 -18.36 -2.45 4.14
N ALA A 124 -17.71 -1.70 5.02
CA ALA A 124 -17.78 -0.24 5.02
C ALA A 124 -16.43 0.37 5.39
N TYR A 125 -16.12 1.55 4.86
CA TYR A 125 -14.92 2.28 5.23
C TYR A 125 -15.20 3.76 5.46
N GLN A 126 -14.32 4.39 6.20
CA GLN A 126 -14.27 5.83 6.44
C GLN A 126 -12.83 6.31 6.34
N GLU A 127 -12.65 7.55 5.95
CA GLU A 127 -11.34 8.19 5.88
C GLU A 127 -11.36 9.57 6.53
N GLY A 128 -10.21 10.02 6.99
CA GLY A 128 -10.07 11.31 7.63
C GLY A 128 -8.67 11.56 8.17
N VAL A 129 -8.48 12.71 8.75
CA VAL A 129 -7.20 13.12 9.34
C VAL A 129 -7.19 12.79 10.82
N GLN A 130 -6.16 12.11 11.29
CA GLN A 130 -6.01 11.70 12.68
C GLN A 130 -4.63 12.05 13.24
N THR A 131 -4.60 12.47 14.52
CA THR A 131 -3.34 12.59 15.26
C THR A 131 -3.01 11.25 15.89
N MET A 132 -1.88 10.66 15.52
CA MET A 132 -1.42 9.38 16.00
C MET A 132 -0.77 9.51 17.40
N SER A 133 -0.51 8.36 18.04
CA SER A 133 0.13 8.31 19.37
C SER A 133 1.55 8.89 19.42
N ASP A 134 2.21 9.01 18.28
CA ASP A 134 3.52 9.65 18.11
C ASP A 134 3.42 11.19 17.95
N GLY A 135 2.21 11.75 18.02
CA GLY A 135 1.92 13.16 17.82
C GLY A 135 1.88 13.62 16.37
N LYS A 136 2.13 12.73 15.41
CA LYS A 136 2.06 13.05 13.99
C LYS A 136 0.63 13.03 13.48
N VAL A 137 0.31 13.97 12.62
CA VAL A 137 -0.95 14.00 11.89
C VAL A 137 -0.81 13.13 10.65
N ARG A 138 -1.75 12.20 10.45
CA ARG A 138 -1.78 11.31 9.28
C ARG A 138 -3.17 11.24 8.69
N HIS A 139 -3.24 10.95 7.39
CA HIS A 139 -4.48 10.53 6.76
C HIS A 139 -4.73 9.07 7.13
N ALA A 140 -5.86 8.80 7.77
CA ALA A 140 -6.23 7.47 8.23
C ALA A 140 -7.42 6.94 7.43
N ILE A 141 -7.36 5.67 7.06
CA ILE A 141 -8.44 4.93 6.39
C ILE A 141 -8.77 3.74 7.27
N PHE A 142 -10.03 3.61 7.69
CA PHE A 142 -10.52 2.49 8.47
C PHE A 142 -11.59 1.76 7.69
N MET A 143 -11.36 0.50 7.39
CA MET A 143 -12.32 -0.39 6.76
C MET A 143 -12.75 -1.45 7.76
N THR A 144 -14.05 -1.68 7.85
CA THR A 144 -14.63 -2.77 8.63
C THR A 144 -15.19 -3.81 7.68
N LEU A 145 -14.76 -5.04 7.87
CA LEU A 145 -15.23 -6.22 7.17
C LEU A 145 -15.98 -7.09 8.16
N LEU A 146 -17.17 -7.54 7.80
CA LEU A 146 -17.99 -8.44 8.60
C LEU A 146 -18.16 -9.75 7.83
N ASP A 147 -17.78 -10.87 8.47
CA ASP A 147 -18.19 -12.21 8.05
C ASP A 147 -19.32 -12.72 8.96
N ASN A 148 -19.58 -14.02 8.99
CA ASN A 148 -20.66 -14.58 9.83
C ASN A 148 -20.31 -14.60 11.33
N THR A 149 -19.04 -14.40 11.73
CA THR A 149 -18.55 -14.62 13.10
C THR A 149 -17.64 -13.52 13.60
N ASN A 150 -16.93 -12.85 12.68
CA ASN A 150 -15.87 -11.92 12.99
C ASN A 150 -16.16 -10.52 12.46
N LEU A 151 -15.75 -9.54 13.24
CA LEU A 151 -15.57 -8.16 12.82
C LEU A 151 -14.06 -7.94 12.62
N ILE A 152 -13.67 -7.63 11.39
CA ILE A 152 -12.28 -7.42 11.03
C ILE A 152 -12.10 -5.94 10.72
N GLN A 153 -11.19 -5.29 11.45
CA GLN A 153 -10.81 -3.91 11.19
C GLN A 153 -9.49 -3.86 10.45
N VAL A 154 -9.50 -3.23 9.30
CA VAL A 154 -8.32 -2.90 8.52
C VAL A 154 -8.07 -1.41 8.68
N GLY A 155 -6.97 -1.05 9.32
CA GLY A 155 -6.57 0.33 9.53
C GLY A 155 -5.34 0.66 8.70
N ALA A 156 -5.36 1.79 8.01
CA ALA A 156 -4.19 2.33 7.35
C ALA A 156 -3.94 3.78 7.77
N ALA A 157 -2.67 4.18 7.76
CA ALA A 157 -2.26 5.54 8.03
C ALA A 157 -1.17 5.95 7.05
N ILE A 158 -1.32 7.12 6.43
CA ILE A 158 -0.45 7.65 5.38
C ILE A 158 0.00 9.05 5.79
N ASP A 159 1.28 9.34 5.66
CA ASP A 159 1.80 10.70 5.85
C ASP A 159 1.16 11.63 4.81
N PRO A 160 0.66 12.82 5.17
CA PRO A 160 -0.09 13.68 4.26
C PRO A 160 0.66 14.07 2.98
N ASP A 161 1.99 14.25 3.08
CA ASP A 161 2.84 14.61 1.95
C ASP A 161 2.97 13.48 0.90
N TYR A 162 2.57 12.25 1.24
CA TYR A 162 2.65 11.05 0.42
C TYR A 162 1.28 10.43 0.09
N LEU A 163 0.20 11.19 0.36
CA LEU A 163 -1.17 10.70 0.15
C LEU A 163 -1.41 10.31 -1.31
N ASP A 164 -1.04 11.15 -2.25
CA ASP A 164 -1.20 10.90 -3.70
C ASP A 164 -0.43 9.64 -4.17
N GLU A 165 0.65 9.28 -3.48
CA GLU A 165 1.46 8.11 -3.83
C GLU A 165 0.86 6.80 -3.28
N TYR A 166 0.38 6.80 -2.02
CA TYR A 166 0.03 5.57 -1.32
C TYR A 166 -1.48 5.32 -1.14
N GLN A 167 -2.35 6.32 -1.29
CA GLN A 167 -3.79 6.15 -1.07
C GLN A 167 -4.39 5.06 -1.97
N GLU A 168 -4.05 5.10 -3.27
CA GLU A 168 -4.56 4.11 -4.23
C GLU A 168 -4.04 2.69 -3.93
N GLU A 169 -2.76 2.56 -3.54
CA GLU A 169 -2.17 1.27 -3.16
C GLU A 169 -2.82 0.70 -1.90
N VAL A 170 -3.03 1.54 -0.89
CA VAL A 170 -3.71 1.16 0.36
C VAL A 170 -5.14 0.70 0.06
N MET A 171 -5.92 1.46 -0.70
CA MET A 171 -7.28 1.08 -1.06
C MET A 171 -7.32 -0.24 -1.84
N LYS A 172 -6.42 -0.46 -2.79
CA LYS A 172 -6.30 -1.74 -3.51
C LYS A 172 -6.00 -2.91 -2.57
N MET A 173 -5.10 -2.74 -1.60
CA MET A 173 -4.82 -3.77 -0.60
C MET A 173 -6.06 -4.06 0.25
N MET A 174 -6.71 -3.04 0.78
CA MET A 174 -7.89 -3.19 1.65
C MET A 174 -9.03 -3.91 0.91
N LEU A 175 -9.32 -3.52 -0.34
CA LEU A 175 -10.36 -4.13 -1.17
C LEU A 175 -10.00 -5.54 -1.68
N SER A 176 -8.73 -5.94 -1.62
CA SER A 176 -8.27 -7.28 -1.99
C SER A 176 -8.37 -8.30 -0.86
N ALA A 177 -8.85 -7.89 0.31
CA ALA A 177 -8.96 -8.75 1.49
C ALA A 177 -9.81 -9.99 1.21
N ARG A 178 -9.31 -11.17 1.60
CA ARG A 178 -9.99 -12.47 1.45
C ARG A 178 -9.56 -13.43 2.56
N GLN A 179 -10.41 -14.41 2.82
CA GLN A 179 -10.12 -15.55 3.70
C GLN A 179 -9.40 -16.66 2.95
#